data_651085b4492be4b30d0f71924d28d8ce
#
_entry.id   651085b4492be4b30d0f71924d28d8ce
#
_cell.length_a   1.000
_cell.length_b   1.000
_cell.length_c   1.000
_cell.angle_alpha   90.00
_cell.angle_beta   90.00
_cell.angle_gamma   90.00
#
_symmetry.space_group_name_H-M   'P 1'
#
loop_
_entity.id
_entity.type
_entity.pdbx_description
1 polymer ?
#
loop_
_entity_poly.entity_id
_entity_poly.type
_entity_poly.pdbx_seq_one_letter_code
_entity_poly.pdbx_strand_id
1 'polypeptide(L)'
;MQCTRLSADSRKQIKRPPCLCEGLAEKQTKIHADAKAYEVLKGHYPDTLLYKAEKSEAKMKETDANVKSIWNTEWLSMQMGIKTVASEDEALDHIATYGSGHSESIVSNDEAAQKKFQAMVDAACVYVNAPTSFTDGAQFGLGAEIGISTQKLGARGPMALEEITTYKWLITGQGQTRA
;
A
#
# COMPACT_ATOMS: atom_id res chain seq x y z
N MET A 1 -3.68 -1.02 5.15
CA MET A 1 -3.74 0.05 4.14
C MET A 1 -2.63 1.04 4.45
N GLN A 2 -1.56 1.02 3.69
CA GLN A 2 -0.48 2.01 3.81
C GLN A 2 -0.78 3.12 2.81
N CYS A 3 -1.08 4.31 3.29
CA CYS A 3 -1.29 5.46 2.42
C CYS A 3 -0.05 6.34 2.49
N THR A 4 0.80 6.29 1.46
CA THR A 4 1.95 7.16 1.34
C THR A 4 1.57 8.35 0.48
N ARG A 5 1.43 9.53 1.09
CA ARG A 5 1.19 10.76 0.35
C ARG A 5 2.49 11.54 0.22
N LEU A 6 2.99 11.64 -1.00
CA LEU A 6 4.14 12.46 -1.35
C LEU A 6 3.70 13.74 -2.07
N SER A 7 4.31 14.87 -1.80
CA SER A 7 4.32 16.03 -2.65
C SER A 7 5.71 16.65 -2.72
N ALA A 8 6.00 17.24 -3.86
CA ALA A 8 7.26 17.94 -4.15
C ALA A 8 7.57 19.13 -3.21
N ASP A 9 6.60 19.60 -2.42
CA ASP A 9 6.81 20.67 -1.43
C ASP A 9 6.54 20.15 -0.01
N SER A 10 7.57 19.52 0.56
CA SER A 10 7.53 18.90 1.89
C SER A 10 7.09 19.85 3.02
N ARG A 11 7.32 21.16 2.88
CA ARG A 11 6.99 22.17 3.91
C ARG A 11 5.51 22.56 3.93
N LYS A 12 4.80 22.53 2.79
CA LYS A 12 3.36 22.86 2.71
C LYS A 12 2.46 21.72 3.14
N GLN A 13 2.92 20.49 3.11
CA GLN A 13 2.09 19.31 3.38
C GLN A 13 1.97 18.94 4.85
N ILE A 14 2.97 19.27 5.67
CA ILE A 14 2.88 19.06 7.13
C ILE A 14 1.69 19.82 7.76
N LYS A 15 1.17 20.85 7.07
CA LYS A 15 0.00 21.63 7.53
C LYS A 15 -1.37 21.06 7.15
N ARG A 16 -1.44 20.00 6.32
CA ARG A 16 -2.71 19.41 5.85
C ARG A 16 -3.14 18.08 6.51
N PRO A 17 -2.29 17.33 7.24
CA PRO A 17 -2.70 16.06 7.84
C PRO A 17 -3.99 16.12 8.67
N PRO A 18 -4.26 17.14 9.48
CA PRO A 18 -5.51 17.19 10.26
C PRO A 18 -6.75 17.08 9.39
N CYS A 19 -6.83 17.87 8.32
CA CYS A 19 -7.97 17.86 7.40
C CYS A 19 -8.15 16.49 6.68
N LEU A 20 -7.04 15.79 6.37
CA LEU A 20 -7.10 14.46 5.76
C LEU A 20 -7.56 13.37 6.73
N CYS A 21 -7.38 13.60 8.03
CA CYS A 21 -7.71 12.64 9.06
C CYS A 21 -9.12 12.82 9.67
N GLU A 22 -9.85 13.89 9.31
CA GLU A 22 -11.21 14.14 9.83
C GLU A 22 -12.13 12.94 9.62
N GLY A 23 -12.27 12.45 8.40
CA GLY A 23 -13.10 11.29 8.10
C GLY A 23 -12.62 9.97 8.73
N LEU A 24 -11.36 9.89 9.17
CA LEU A 24 -10.83 8.75 9.92
C LEU A 24 -11.29 8.79 11.39
N ALA A 25 -11.38 10.00 11.97
CA ALA A 25 -11.87 10.17 13.33
C ALA A 25 -13.35 9.76 13.46
N GLU A 26 -14.19 10.12 12.49
CA GLU A 26 -15.60 9.68 12.41
C GLU A 26 -15.73 8.14 12.41
N LYS A 27 -14.80 7.44 11.74
CA LYS A 27 -14.74 5.98 11.70
C LYS A 27 -14.00 5.37 12.90
N GLN A 28 -13.67 6.15 13.92
CA GLN A 28 -12.94 5.70 15.11
C GLN A 28 -11.60 5.01 14.77
N THR A 29 -10.91 5.47 13.72
CA THR A 29 -9.66 4.86 13.28
C THR A 29 -8.51 5.21 14.23
N LYS A 30 -7.80 4.22 14.73
CA LYS A 30 -6.59 4.44 15.53
C LYS A 30 -5.41 4.77 14.63
N ILE A 31 -4.70 5.85 14.95
CA ILE A 31 -3.51 6.28 14.21
C ILE A 31 -2.26 6.04 15.06
N HIS A 32 -1.32 5.29 14.50
CA HIS A 32 0.02 5.06 15.06
C HIS A 32 1.00 5.94 14.30
N ALA A 33 1.32 7.10 14.84
CA ALA A 33 2.10 8.14 14.19
C ALA A 33 3.56 8.16 14.65
N ASP A 34 4.49 8.41 13.75
CA ASP A 34 5.85 8.76 14.12
C ASP A 34 5.89 10.08 14.91
N ALA A 35 7.04 10.43 15.46
CA ALA A 35 7.16 11.61 16.32
C ALA A 35 6.71 12.91 15.63
N LYS A 36 7.04 13.09 14.33
CA LYS A 36 6.67 14.30 13.57
C LYS A 36 5.18 14.34 13.26
N ALA A 37 4.62 13.24 12.76
CA ALA A 37 3.20 13.15 12.48
C ALA A 37 2.36 13.26 13.75
N TYR A 38 2.83 12.68 14.86
CA TYR A 38 2.15 12.78 16.17
C TYR A 38 2.03 14.23 16.63
N GLU A 39 3.11 15.02 16.58
CA GLU A 39 3.06 16.43 17.01
C GLU A 39 2.16 17.30 16.13
N VAL A 40 2.04 16.97 14.83
CA VAL A 40 1.12 17.67 13.90
C VAL A 40 -0.34 17.31 14.16
N LEU A 41 -0.62 16.05 14.50
CA LEU A 41 -1.98 15.58 14.73
C LEU A 41 -2.50 15.86 16.15
N LYS A 42 -1.61 16.05 17.11
CA LYS A 42 -1.94 16.35 18.50
C LYS A 42 -2.79 17.62 18.61
N GLY A 43 -3.92 17.50 19.30
CA GLY A 43 -4.90 18.58 19.41
C GLY A 43 -5.81 18.79 18.19
N HIS A 44 -5.56 18.05 17.08
CA HIS A 44 -6.41 18.04 15.88
C HIS A 44 -7.06 16.67 15.62
N TYR A 45 -6.59 15.64 16.28
CA TYR A 45 -7.15 14.29 16.22
C TYR A 45 -7.48 13.82 17.64
N PRO A 46 -8.54 13.00 17.84
CA PRO A 46 -8.92 12.55 19.19
C PRO A 46 -7.75 11.86 19.92
N ASP A 47 -7.42 12.32 21.11
CA ASP A 47 -6.29 11.79 21.91
C ASP A 47 -6.44 10.29 22.23
N THR A 48 -7.69 9.81 22.32
CA THR A 48 -8.00 8.39 22.55
C THR A 48 -7.70 7.49 21.37
N LEU A 49 -7.53 8.07 20.17
CA LEU A 49 -7.29 7.37 18.91
C LEU A 49 -5.90 7.65 18.33
N LEU A 50 -5.11 8.53 18.95
CA LEU A 50 -3.77 8.92 18.49
C LEU A 50 -2.68 8.32 19.37
N TYR A 51 -1.83 7.50 18.79
CA TYR A 51 -0.76 6.78 19.48
C TYR A 51 0.61 7.10 18.86
N LYS A 52 1.64 7.16 19.70
CA LYS A 52 3.03 7.18 19.21
C LYS A 52 3.41 5.81 18.71
N ALA A 53 3.90 5.72 17.47
CA ALA A 53 4.28 4.48 16.81
C ALA A 53 5.26 3.64 17.63
N GLU A 54 6.30 4.27 18.20
CA GLU A 54 7.30 3.61 19.04
C GLU A 54 6.70 2.91 20.27
N LYS A 55 5.74 3.56 20.94
CA LYS A 55 5.06 2.97 22.10
C LYS A 55 4.15 1.81 21.70
N SER A 56 3.50 1.93 20.55
CA SER A 56 2.64 0.88 20.02
C SER A 56 3.47 -0.34 19.61
N GLU A 57 4.59 -0.14 18.96
CA GLU A 57 5.50 -1.22 18.57
C GLU A 57 6.07 -1.94 19.78
N ALA A 58 6.51 -1.20 20.81
CA ALA A 58 7.00 -1.80 22.04
C ALA A 58 5.93 -2.69 22.70
N LYS A 59 4.70 -2.19 22.83
CA LYS A 59 3.59 -2.95 23.41
C LYS A 59 3.23 -4.19 22.57
N MET A 60 3.26 -4.10 21.25
CA MET A 60 2.96 -5.24 20.38
C MET A 60 4.02 -6.33 20.53
N LYS A 61 5.31 -5.97 20.61
CA LYS A 61 6.41 -6.92 20.83
C LYS A 61 6.36 -7.61 22.19
N GLU A 62 5.79 -6.96 23.20
CA GLU A 62 5.53 -7.58 24.51
C GLU A 62 4.45 -8.68 24.44
N THR A 63 3.47 -8.52 23.54
CA THR A 63 2.34 -9.45 23.42
C THR A 63 2.57 -10.54 22.36
N ASP A 64 3.35 -10.26 21.33
CA ASP A 64 3.70 -11.20 20.27
C ASP A 64 5.14 -10.97 19.78
N ALA A 65 6.01 -11.91 20.12
CA ALA A 65 7.43 -11.89 19.73
C ALA A 65 7.65 -11.98 18.19
N ASN A 66 6.65 -12.38 17.40
CA ASN A 66 6.75 -12.46 15.95
C ASN A 66 6.51 -11.10 15.27
N VAL A 67 6.02 -10.11 15.98
CA VAL A 67 5.85 -8.75 15.45
C VAL A 67 7.22 -8.14 15.17
N LYS A 68 7.54 -8.00 13.88
CA LYS A 68 8.82 -7.42 13.44
C LYS A 68 8.82 -5.90 13.54
N SER A 69 7.74 -5.26 13.04
CA SER A 69 7.57 -3.81 13.09
C SER A 69 6.10 -3.43 13.00
N ILE A 70 5.75 -2.27 13.58
CA ILE A 70 4.43 -1.65 13.41
C ILE A 70 4.16 -1.28 11.94
N TRP A 71 5.20 -1.03 11.16
CA TRP A 71 5.08 -0.57 9.77
C TRP A 71 4.70 -1.67 8.79
N ASN A 72 4.95 -2.94 9.11
CA ASN A 72 4.56 -4.09 8.29
C ASN A 72 3.39 -4.88 8.90
N THR A 73 2.67 -4.29 9.86
CA THR A 73 1.54 -4.95 10.50
C THR A 73 0.28 -4.80 9.65
N GLU A 74 -0.34 -5.91 9.32
CA GLU A 74 -1.69 -5.95 8.78
C GLU A 74 -2.68 -5.87 9.94
N TRP A 75 -3.34 -4.73 10.06
CA TRP A 75 -4.15 -4.44 11.26
C TRP A 75 -5.48 -5.18 11.33
N LEU A 76 -6.06 -5.57 10.20
CA LEU A 76 -7.39 -6.23 10.09
C LEU A 76 -8.51 -5.51 10.88
N SER A 77 -8.35 -4.22 11.12
CA SER A 77 -9.23 -3.36 11.91
C SER A 77 -9.02 -1.89 11.53
N MET A 78 -9.85 -1.00 12.08
CA MET A 78 -9.73 0.45 11.82
C MET A 78 -8.50 1.03 12.53
N GLN A 79 -7.33 0.69 12.03
CA GLN A 79 -6.03 1.17 12.49
C GLN A 79 -5.10 1.41 11.31
N MET A 80 -4.18 2.37 11.45
CA MET A 80 -3.17 2.67 10.43
C MET A 80 -1.90 3.27 11.04
N GLY A 81 -0.78 3.05 10.34
CA GLY A 81 0.48 3.75 10.60
C GLY A 81 0.58 5.05 9.79
N ILE A 82 1.16 6.09 10.36
CA ILE A 82 1.56 7.31 9.64
C ILE A 82 3.02 7.59 9.93
N LYS A 83 3.83 7.55 8.87
CA LYS A 83 5.25 7.91 8.91
C LYS A 83 5.51 9.14 8.04
N THR A 84 6.26 10.08 8.59
CA THR A 84 6.77 11.24 7.87
C THR A 84 8.10 10.90 7.21
N VAL A 85 8.25 11.19 5.93
CA VAL A 85 9.49 10.99 5.16
C VAL A 85 10.02 12.33 4.67
N ALA A 86 11.32 12.43 4.46
CA ALA A 86 11.97 13.64 4.00
C ALA A 86 12.03 13.74 2.47
N SER A 87 11.93 12.60 1.77
CA SER A 87 12.02 12.52 0.31
C SER A 87 11.17 11.40 -0.23
N GLU A 88 11.00 11.39 -1.55
CA GLU A 88 10.38 10.28 -2.28
C GLU A 88 11.23 9.00 -2.16
N ASP A 89 12.55 9.12 -2.23
CA ASP A 89 13.44 7.96 -2.09
C ASP A 89 13.29 7.28 -0.73
N GLU A 90 13.20 8.07 0.36
CA GLU A 90 12.91 7.51 1.69
C GLU A 90 11.55 6.79 1.75
N ALA A 91 10.55 7.31 1.02
CA ALA A 91 9.26 6.63 0.94
C ALA A 91 9.34 5.32 0.16
N LEU A 92 10.07 5.30 -0.97
CA LEU A 92 10.29 4.10 -1.77
C LEU A 92 11.04 3.03 -0.97
N ASP A 93 12.09 3.41 -0.23
CA ASP A 93 12.84 2.52 0.65
C ASP A 93 11.95 1.96 1.77
N HIS A 94 11.09 2.80 2.34
CA HIS A 94 10.13 2.38 3.35
C HIS A 94 9.13 1.36 2.80
N ILE A 95 8.57 1.61 1.62
CA ILE A 95 7.66 0.68 0.94
C ILE A 95 8.37 -0.64 0.63
N ALA A 96 9.58 -0.58 0.09
CA ALA A 96 10.38 -1.78 -0.22
C ALA A 96 10.68 -2.62 1.02
N THR A 97 10.85 -1.97 2.18
CA THR A 97 11.19 -2.65 3.45
C THR A 97 9.96 -3.23 4.15
N TYR A 98 8.84 -2.52 4.14
CA TYR A 98 7.68 -2.82 4.99
C TYR A 98 6.41 -3.14 4.22
N GLY A 99 6.36 -2.89 2.91
CA GLY A 99 5.20 -3.19 2.07
C GLY A 99 4.93 -4.69 1.95
N SER A 100 3.68 -5.04 1.74
CA SER A 100 3.26 -6.43 1.50
C SER A 100 3.50 -6.88 0.05
N GLY A 101 3.81 -5.95 -0.85
CA GLY A 101 3.85 -6.18 -2.30
C GLY A 101 2.46 -6.33 -2.93
N HIS A 102 1.39 -6.04 -2.18
CA HIS A 102 0.01 -6.17 -2.66
C HIS A 102 -0.41 -4.96 -3.49
N SER A 103 -0.59 -3.80 -2.86
CA SER A 103 -1.09 -2.60 -3.53
C SER A 103 -0.55 -1.34 -2.87
N GLU A 104 0.01 -0.46 -3.69
CA GLU A 104 0.59 0.80 -3.25
C GLU A 104 0.02 1.96 -4.07
N SER A 105 -0.07 3.15 -3.50
CA SER A 105 -0.63 4.32 -4.18
C SER A 105 0.14 5.59 -3.85
N ILE A 106 0.41 6.39 -4.87
CA ILE A 106 0.88 7.77 -4.72
C ILE A 106 -0.26 8.76 -4.98
N VAL A 107 -0.32 9.81 -4.15
CA VAL A 107 -1.20 10.97 -4.38
C VAL A 107 -0.31 12.18 -4.62
N SER A 108 -0.20 12.61 -5.86
CA SER A 108 0.67 13.71 -6.28
C SER A 108 0.13 14.38 -7.54
N ASN A 109 0.47 15.65 -7.75
CA ASN A 109 0.27 16.37 -9.01
C ASN A 109 1.57 16.47 -9.82
N ASP A 110 2.67 15.95 -9.31
CA ASP A 110 3.96 15.91 -9.99
C ASP A 110 4.06 14.65 -10.84
N GLU A 111 4.00 14.80 -12.15
CA GLU A 111 4.07 13.69 -13.10
C GLU A 111 5.42 12.94 -13.04
N ALA A 112 6.52 13.62 -12.73
CA ALA A 112 7.81 12.97 -12.62
C ALA A 112 7.85 12.03 -11.40
N ALA A 113 7.33 12.50 -10.26
CA ALA A 113 7.17 11.68 -9.06
C ALA A 113 6.21 10.50 -9.30
N GLN A 114 5.10 10.72 -10.00
CA GLN A 114 4.16 9.65 -10.34
C GLN A 114 4.83 8.53 -11.16
N LYS A 115 5.54 8.93 -12.24
CA LYS A 115 6.25 7.99 -13.14
C LYS A 115 7.34 7.23 -12.39
N LYS A 116 8.12 7.92 -11.56
CA LYS A 116 9.15 7.29 -10.73
C LYS A 116 8.54 6.29 -9.75
N PHE A 117 7.48 6.67 -9.06
CA PHE A 117 6.76 5.79 -8.14
C PHE A 117 6.28 4.51 -8.84
N GLN A 118 5.61 4.64 -9.98
CA GLN A 118 5.14 3.49 -10.76
C GLN A 118 6.27 2.59 -11.27
N ALA A 119 7.43 3.16 -11.60
CA ALA A 119 8.58 2.40 -12.07
C ALA A 119 9.34 1.68 -10.95
N MET A 120 9.40 2.28 -9.75
CA MET A 120 10.25 1.81 -8.66
C MET A 120 9.52 0.92 -7.65
N VAL A 121 8.20 1.07 -7.51
CA VAL A 121 7.43 0.29 -6.54
C VAL A 121 7.16 -1.12 -7.07
N ASP A 122 7.65 -2.13 -6.35
CA ASP A 122 7.45 -3.53 -6.68
C ASP A 122 6.24 -4.11 -5.90
N ALA A 123 5.05 -3.70 -6.32
CA ALA A 123 3.79 -4.24 -5.84
C ALA A 123 2.97 -4.85 -6.98
N ALA A 124 2.01 -5.71 -6.64
CA ALA A 124 1.13 -6.31 -7.64
C ALA A 124 0.26 -5.26 -8.34
N CYS A 125 -0.16 -4.22 -7.60
CA CYS A 125 -0.92 -3.10 -8.16
C CYS A 125 -0.32 -1.78 -7.68
N VAL A 126 -0.02 -0.86 -8.60
CA VAL A 126 0.56 0.44 -8.31
C VAL A 126 -0.32 1.53 -8.89
N TYR A 127 -0.84 2.38 -8.00
CA TYR A 127 -1.84 3.39 -8.33
C TYR A 127 -1.27 4.80 -8.28
N VAL A 128 -1.84 5.67 -9.10
CA VAL A 128 -1.63 7.12 -9.06
C VAL A 128 -2.97 7.79 -8.85
N ASN A 129 -3.10 8.59 -7.80
CA ASN A 129 -4.29 9.38 -7.47
C ASN A 129 -5.58 8.55 -7.37
N ALA A 130 -5.47 7.27 -7.05
CA ALA A 130 -6.58 6.35 -6.84
C ALA A 130 -6.35 5.51 -5.58
N PRO A 131 -7.41 5.11 -4.88
CA PRO A 131 -7.29 4.29 -3.69
C PRO A 131 -6.92 2.83 -4.04
N THR A 132 -6.15 2.18 -3.17
CA THR A 132 -5.77 0.77 -3.29
C THR A 132 -6.95 -0.20 -3.19
N SER A 133 -8.12 0.28 -2.73
CA SER A 133 -9.37 -0.50 -2.67
C SER A 133 -9.93 -0.88 -4.05
N PHE A 134 -9.39 -0.32 -5.13
CA PHE A 134 -9.68 -0.80 -6.49
C PHE A 134 -9.01 -2.13 -6.84
N THR A 135 -8.08 -2.63 -6.01
CA THR A 135 -7.53 -3.98 -6.20
C THR A 135 -8.57 -5.02 -5.79
N ASP A 136 -9.39 -5.38 -6.75
CA ASP A 136 -10.56 -6.26 -6.61
C ASP A 136 -10.90 -6.82 -8.00
N GLY A 137 -11.20 -8.10 -8.09
CA GLY A 137 -11.47 -8.77 -9.36
C GLY A 137 -12.67 -8.20 -10.12
N ALA A 138 -13.71 -7.76 -9.41
CA ALA A 138 -14.87 -7.11 -10.03
C ALA A 138 -14.51 -5.72 -10.58
N GLN A 139 -13.71 -4.95 -9.84
CA GLN A 139 -13.24 -3.63 -10.28
C GLN A 139 -12.29 -3.72 -11.48
N PHE A 140 -11.53 -4.80 -11.58
CA PHE A 140 -10.66 -5.11 -12.73
C PHE A 140 -11.42 -5.66 -13.94
N GLY A 141 -12.73 -5.90 -13.81
CA GLY A 141 -13.56 -6.43 -14.88
C GLY A 141 -13.38 -7.94 -15.10
N LEU A 142 -12.82 -8.67 -14.14
CA LEU A 142 -12.57 -10.10 -14.24
C LEU A 142 -13.82 -10.96 -13.92
N GLY A 143 -14.90 -10.33 -13.47
CA GLY A 143 -16.17 -10.97 -13.15
C GLY A 143 -16.19 -11.76 -11.83
N ALA A 144 -15.01 -12.15 -11.33
CA ALA A 144 -14.84 -12.86 -10.07
C ALA A 144 -13.44 -12.57 -9.50
N GLU A 145 -13.22 -12.98 -8.26
CA GLU A 145 -11.89 -13.00 -7.64
C GLU A 145 -11.72 -14.30 -6.87
N ILE A 146 -10.65 -15.04 -7.20
CA ILE A 146 -10.25 -16.24 -6.48
C ILE A 146 -9.28 -15.85 -5.36
N GLY A 147 -8.52 -14.78 -5.59
CA GLY A 147 -7.56 -14.20 -4.69
C GLY A 147 -6.72 -13.14 -5.37
N ILE A 148 -5.81 -12.54 -4.60
CA ILE A 148 -4.87 -11.53 -5.10
C ILE A 148 -3.46 -12.02 -4.81
N SER A 149 -2.68 -12.28 -5.86
CA SER A 149 -1.33 -12.81 -5.76
C SER A 149 -0.29 -11.71 -5.73
N THR A 150 0.66 -11.81 -4.81
CA THR A 150 1.88 -10.98 -4.79
C THR A 150 3.09 -11.70 -5.40
N GLN A 151 2.89 -12.91 -5.90
CA GLN A 151 3.95 -13.74 -6.47
C GLN A 151 4.47 -13.14 -7.78
N LYS A 152 5.74 -13.42 -8.11
CA LYS A 152 6.39 -12.98 -9.36
C LYS A 152 6.48 -14.09 -10.40
N LEU A 153 6.22 -15.32 -10.01
CA LEU A 153 6.13 -16.46 -10.91
C LEU A 153 4.64 -16.86 -11.03
N GLY A 154 4.13 -16.85 -12.25
CA GLY A 154 2.73 -17.08 -12.53
C GLY A 154 1.88 -15.82 -12.45
N ALA A 155 0.61 -15.94 -12.06
CA ALA A 155 -0.32 -14.84 -11.97
C ALA A 155 0.06 -13.86 -10.83
N ARG A 156 -0.10 -12.56 -11.08
CA ARG A 156 0.17 -11.49 -10.12
C ARG A 156 -0.97 -10.47 -10.14
N GLY A 157 -1.38 -10.00 -8.95
CA GLY A 157 -2.55 -9.16 -8.79
C GLY A 157 -3.85 -9.95 -8.63
N PRO A 158 -5.02 -9.35 -8.87
CA PRO A 158 -6.29 -10.06 -8.85
C PRO A 158 -6.31 -11.23 -9.83
N MET A 159 -6.78 -12.37 -9.36
CA MET A 159 -6.85 -13.63 -10.13
C MET A 159 -8.29 -14.07 -10.25
N ALA A 160 -8.66 -14.48 -11.45
CA ALA A 160 -9.98 -15.03 -11.74
C ALA A 160 -9.89 -16.32 -12.60
N LEU A 161 -10.82 -16.50 -13.55
CA LEU A 161 -10.92 -17.73 -14.33
C LEU A 161 -9.69 -17.98 -15.22
N GLU A 162 -9.12 -16.94 -15.81
CA GLU A 162 -7.99 -17.08 -16.73
C GLU A 162 -6.76 -17.64 -16.04
N GLU A 163 -6.47 -17.19 -14.81
CA GLU A 163 -5.27 -17.56 -14.04
C GLU A 163 -5.30 -19.01 -13.54
N ILE A 164 -6.48 -19.65 -13.47
CA ILE A 164 -6.62 -21.05 -13.09
C ILE A 164 -6.74 -21.99 -14.29
N THR A 165 -6.68 -21.47 -15.51
CA THR A 165 -6.71 -22.24 -16.74
C THR A 165 -5.36 -22.23 -17.42
N THR A 166 -5.20 -23.07 -18.44
CA THR A 166 -4.01 -23.07 -19.27
C THR A 166 -4.39 -23.34 -20.73
N TYR A 167 -3.46 -23.19 -21.61
CA TYR A 167 -3.66 -23.40 -23.04
C TYR A 167 -2.83 -24.58 -23.54
N LYS A 168 -3.22 -25.10 -24.73
CA LYS A 168 -2.41 -26.04 -25.50
C LYS A 168 -2.26 -25.52 -26.93
N TRP A 169 -1.13 -25.79 -27.50
CA TRP A 169 -0.91 -25.52 -28.92
C TRP A 169 -1.54 -26.62 -29.77
N LEU A 170 -2.36 -26.24 -30.73
CA LEU A 170 -2.87 -27.15 -31.76
C LEU A 170 -2.08 -26.89 -33.02
N ILE A 171 -1.23 -27.86 -33.45
CA ILE A 171 -0.32 -27.72 -34.56
C ILE A 171 -0.70 -28.77 -35.61
N THR A 172 -1.04 -28.30 -36.81
CA THR A 172 -1.36 -29.17 -37.94
C THR A 172 -0.31 -28.96 -39.02
N GLY A 173 0.36 -30.02 -39.41
CA GLY A 173 1.37 -30.02 -40.46
C GLY A 173 0.90 -30.77 -41.70
N GLN A 174 1.63 -30.59 -42.80
CA GLN A 174 1.43 -31.28 -44.10
C GLN A 174 2.68 -32.12 -44.48
N GLY A 175 3.41 -32.63 -43.50
CA GLY A 175 4.62 -33.41 -43.74
C GLY A 175 5.93 -32.59 -43.82
N GLN A 176 5.91 -31.34 -43.34
CA GLN A 176 7.14 -30.52 -43.29
C GLN A 176 8.19 -31.16 -42.38
N THR A 177 9.42 -31.12 -42.82
CA THR A 177 10.59 -31.53 -42.02
C THR A 177 11.34 -30.30 -41.51
N ARG A 178 11.90 -30.42 -40.30
CA ARG A 178 12.81 -29.42 -39.77
C ARG A 178 14.22 -29.72 -40.27
N ALA A 179 14.82 -28.75 -40.97
CA ALA A 179 16.24 -28.79 -41.35
C ALA A 179 17.14 -28.54 -40.14
#